data_17770a43eaa1c3c788a3b7bd39be31b7
#
_entry.id   17770a43eaa1c3c788a3b7bd39be31b7
#
_cell.length_a   1.000
_cell.length_b   1.000
_cell.length_c   1.000
_cell.angle_alpha   90.00
_cell.angle_beta   90.00
_cell.angle_gamma   90.00
#
_symmetry.space_group_name_H-M   'P 1'
#
loop_
_entity.id
_entity.type
_entity.pdbx_description
1 polymer ?
#
loop_
_entity_poly.entity_id
_entity_poly.type
_entity_poly.pdbx_seq_one_letter_code
_entity_poly.pdbx_strand_id
1 'polypeptide(L)'
;MKLVLFLFFVSLGAEAFSDEKFNKIASEIDFLEIVDGYTLVRPLIKLIVQNDGSISGKAAFRSVHGKWFWDNELFCRTLFWGERDLGLNCQLVQHNGKVVRFTADAGTGAFADFRIEKN
;
A
#
# COMPACT_ATOMS: atom_id res chain seq x y z
N MET A 1 -6.68 -40.68 19.46
CA MET A 1 -6.49 -40.07 19.01
C MET A 1 -6.33 -39.17 18.83
N LYS A 2 -6.47 -39.21 18.93
CA LYS A 2 -6.36 -38.27 18.55
C LYS A 2 -6.03 -37.34 18.25
N LEU A 3 -6.00 -37.10 18.19
CA LEU A 3 -5.73 -36.24 17.70
C LEU A 3 -5.54 -35.36 17.34
N VAL A 4 -5.66 -35.41 17.49
CA VAL A 4 -5.51 -34.58 16.96
C VAL A 4 -5.17 -33.74 16.76
N LEU A 5 -5.28 -33.82 16.99
CA LEU A 5 -4.96 -33.06 16.61
C LEU A 5 -4.60 -32.26 16.17
N PHE A 6 -4.75 -32.30 16.09
CA PHE A 6 -4.31 -31.56 15.50
C PHE A 6 -4.32 -30.70 15.14
N LEU A 7 -4.50 -30.66 15.27
CA LEU A 7 -4.36 -29.86 14.76
C LEU A 7 -4.27 -29.08 14.58
N PHE A 8 -4.38 -29.14 14.83
CA PHE A 8 -4.08 -28.38 14.52
C PHE A 8 -3.69 -27.69 14.32
N PHE A 9 -3.57 -27.63 14.31
CA PHE A 9 -2.93 -26.95 13.91
C PHE A 9 -2.85 -26.22 13.48
N VAL A 10 -3.08 -26.38 13.53
CA VAL A 10 -2.85 -25.66 12.97
C VAL A 10 -2.69 -24.84 12.75
N SER A 11 -2.97 -24.86 12.80
CA SER A 11 -2.72 -24.04 12.45
C SER A 11 -2.19 -23.42 12.55
N LEU A 12 -2.16 -23.36 12.62
CA LEU A 12 -1.54 -22.66 12.59
C LEU A 12 -0.86 -22.06 12.21
N GLY A 13 -0.86 -22.25 12.47
CA GLY A 13 0.26 -21.47 12.18
C GLY A 13 0.18 -20.67 10.98
N ALA A 14 -0.58 -20.97 10.22
CA ALA A 14 -0.65 -20.26 9.03
C ALA A 14 -0.82 -18.83 9.26
N GLU A 15 -1.37 -18.45 10.26
CA GLU A 15 -1.59 -17.10 10.38
C GLU A 15 -0.54 -16.39 11.05
N ALA A 16 0.52 -17.02 11.39
CA ALA A 16 1.55 -16.34 12.09
C ALA A 16 2.13 -15.20 11.31
N PHE A 17 2.25 -15.35 9.99
CA PHE A 17 2.86 -14.29 9.25
C PHE A 17 1.97 -13.10 9.13
N SER A 18 0.71 -13.25 9.34
CA SER A 18 -0.17 -12.12 9.25
C SER A 18 -0.12 -11.25 10.48
N ASP A 19 0.67 -11.68 11.47
CA ASP A 19 0.77 -10.91 12.68
C ASP A 19 1.74 -9.76 12.61
N GLU A 20 2.45 -9.58 11.51
CA GLU A 20 3.29 -8.41 11.42
C GLU A 20 2.43 -7.18 11.49
N LYS A 21 2.71 -6.38 12.48
CA LYS A 21 1.87 -5.23 12.74
C LYS A 21 2.07 -4.15 11.72
N PHE A 22 0.99 -3.52 11.36
CA PHE A 22 1.03 -2.32 10.55
C PHE A 22 1.02 -1.12 11.49
N ASN A 23 1.94 -0.20 11.23
CA ASN A 23 2.06 1.03 11.98
C ASN A 23 1.64 2.18 11.09
N LYS A 24 0.90 3.12 11.65
CA LYS A 24 0.47 4.29 10.90
C LYS A 24 1.67 5.15 10.55
N ILE A 25 1.66 5.68 9.34
CA ILE A 25 2.63 6.68 8.90
C ILE A 25 1.95 8.03 9.04
N ALA A 26 2.45 8.89 9.94
CA ALA A 26 1.80 10.14 10.26
C ALA A 26 2.40 11.35 9.57
N SER A 27 3.63 11.26 9.07
CA SER A 27 4.31 12.41 8.49
C SER A 27 4.77 12.13 7.07
N GLU A 28 4.91 13.19 6.30
CA GLU A 28 5.40 13.08 4.93
C GLU A 28 6.83 12.55 4.89
N ILE A 29 7.67 12.99 5.82
CA ILE A 29 9.06 12.54 5.86
C ILE A 29 9.13 11.04 6.09
N ASP A 30 8.35 10.53 7.04
CA ASP A 30 8.33 9.10 7.30
C ASP A 30 7.78 8.32 6.10
N PHE A 31 6.79 8.88 5.42
CA PHE A 31 6.24 8.25 4.22
C PHE A 31 7.31 8.14 3.14
N LEU A 32 8.04 9.22 2.89
CA LEU A 32 9.07 9.20 1.86
C LEU A 32 10.19 8.23 2.19
N GLU A 33 10.53 8.05 3.46
CA GLU A 33 11.54 7.07 3.83
C GLU A 33 11.14 5.66 3.44
N ILE A 34 9.83 5.40 3.37
CA ILE A 34 9.33 4.07 3.03
C ILE A 34 9.23 3.88 1.51
N VAL A 35 8.82 4.90 0.78
CA VAL A 35 8.47 4.72 -0.63
C VAL A 35 9.47 5.32 -1.63
N ASP A 36 10.25 6.32 -1.24
CA ASP A 36 11.12 7.00 -2.18
C ASP A 36 12.26 6.09 -2.60
N GLY A 37 12.45 5.90 -3.91
CA GLY A 37 13.46 5.00 -4.42
C GLY A 37 13.02 3.55 -4.51
N TYR A 38 11.78 3.26 -4.21
CA TYR A 38 11.23 1.90 -4.27
C TYR A 38 10.09 1.84 -5.25
N THR A 39 9.79 0.63 -5.70
CA THR A 39 8.61 0.36 -6.53
C THR A 39 7.58 -0.34 -5.65
N LEU A 40 6.34 0.10 -5.73
CA LEU A 40 5.24 -0.50 -4.98
C LEU A 40 4.54 -1.49 -5.89
N VAL A 41 4.43 -2.75 -5.45
CA VAL A 41 4.01 -3.84 -6.32
C VAL A 41 2.88 -4.65 -5.70
N ARG A 42 1.87 -4.90 -6.51
CA ARG A 42 0.85 -5.91 -6.20
C ARG A 42 0.47 -6.55 -7.55
N PRO A 43 -0.31 -7.64 -7.55
CA PRO A 43 -0.61 -8.32 -8.82
C PRO A 43 -1.13 -7.35 -9.88
N LEU A 44 -0.47 -7.34 -11.02
CA LEU A 44 -0.79 -6.52 -12.19
C LEU A 44 -0.60 -5.02 -11.98
N ILE A 45 -0.02 -4.58 -10.87
CA ILE A 45 0.15 -3.16 -10.59
C ILE A 45 1.56 -2.89 -10.10
N LYS A 46 2.19 -1.89 -10.69
CA LYS A 46 3.48 -1.36 -10.24
C LYS A 46 3.37 0.15 -10.22
N LEU A 47 3.71 0.75 -9.09
CA LEU A 47 3.63 2.20 -8.92
C LEU A 47 4.93 2.74 -8.35
N ILE A 48 5.27 3.93 -8.79
CA ILE A 48 6.41 4.69 -8.25
C ILE A 48 5.85 6.01 -7.74
N VAL A 49 6.05 6.25 -6.45
CA VAL A 49 5.61 7.46 -5.78
C VAL A 49 6.86 8.28 -5.54
N GLN A 50 7.01 9.40 -6.24
CA GLN A 50 8.25 10.15 -6.26
C GLN A 50 8.18 11.34 -5.32
N ASN A 51 9.35 11.75 -4.83
CA ASN A 51 9.41 12.83 -3.86
C ASN A 51 9.09 14.21 -4.47
N ASP A 52 8.96 14.30 -5.79
CA ASP A 52 8.55 15.53 -6.44
C ASP A 52 7.03 15.69 -6.51
N GLY A 53 6.28 14.76 -5.93
CA GLY A 53 4.83 14.84 -5.94
C GLY A 53 4.16 14.10 -7.08
N SER A 54 4.93 13.37 -7.89
CA SER A 54 4.35 12.65 -9.01
C SER A 54 4.16 11.17 -8.68
N ILE A 55 3.23 10.54 -9.39
CA ILE A 55 3.00 9.10 -9.34
C ILE A 55 3.02 8.60 -10.78
N SER A 56 3.71 7.48 -11.00
CA SER A 56 3.73 6.84 -12.31
C SER A 56 3.68 5.34 -12.15
N GLY A 57 3.37 4.64 -13.23
CA GLY A 57 3.38 3.19 -13.19
C GLY A 57 2.44 2.58 -14.20
N LYS A 58 2.03 1.35 -13.92
CA LYS A 58 1.10 0.60 -14.76
C LYS A 58 0.17 -0.24 -13.90
N ALA A 59 -1.06 -0.37 -14.35
CA ALA A 59 -2.05 -1.23 -13.73
C ALA A 59 -2.82 -1.92 -14.85
N ALA A 60 -2.84 -3.26 -14.82
CA ALA A 60 -3.53 -4.07 -15.83
C ALA A 60 -3.16 -3.61 -17.24
N PHE A 61 -1.85 -3.39 -17.46
CA PHE A 61 -1.27 -3.05 -18.75
C PHE A 61 -1.56 -1.64 -19.26
N ARG A 62 -2.19 -0.78 -18.44
CA ARG A 62 -2.43 0.61 -18.82
C ARG A 62 -1.60 1.51 -17.94
N SER A 63 -1.17 2.65 -18.51
CA SER A 63 -0.38 3.61 -17.77
C SER A 63 -1.17 4.22 -16.62
N VAL A 64 -0.48 4.43 -15.51
CA VAL A 64 -1.01 5.15 -14.37
C VAL A 64 -0.15 6.38 -14.18
N HIS A 65 -0.77 7.53 -14.01
CA HIS A 65 -0.03 8.75 -13.68
C HIS A 65 -0.90 9.62 -12.80
N GLY A 66 -0.25 10.44 -11.97
CA GLY A 66 -0.99 11.33 -11.09
C GLY A 66 -0.06 12.14 -10.24
N LYS A 67 -0.65 12.74 -9.22
CA LYS A 67 0.05 13.61 -8.29
C LYS A 67 -0.40 13.31 -6.89
N TRP A 68 0.48 13.60 -5.92
CA TRP A 68 0.15 13.39 -4.53
C TRP A 68 0.68 14.54 -3.68
N PHE A 69 0.08 14.69 -2.52
CA PHE A 69 0.55 15.60 -1.49
C PHE A 69 0.14 15.02 -0.13
N TRP A 70 0.80 15.48 0.90
CA TRP A 70 0.54 15.03 2.26
C TRP A 70 -0.24 16.09 2.99
N ASP A 71 -1.37 15.72 3.61
CA ASP A 71 -2.22 16.67 4.29
C ASP A 71 -2.86 15.99 5.48
N ASN A 72 -2.68 16.59 6.66
CA ASN A 72 -3.37 16.14 7.87
C ASN A 72 -3.19 14.64 8.11
N GLU A 73 -1.95 14.17 8.02
CA GLU A 73 -1.57 12.78 8.24
C GLU A 73 -2.14 11.82 7.20
N LEU A 74 -2.50 12.33 6.04
CA LEU A 74 -3.05 11.51 4.96
C LEU A 74 -2.27 11.70 3.67
N PHE A 75 -2.21 10.64 2.90
CA PHE A 75 -1.66 10.64 1.54
C PHE A 75 -2.80 10.98 0.60
N CYS A 76 -2.78 12.15 0.01
CA CYS A 76 -3.84 12.60 -0.89
C CYS A 76 -3.34 12.52 -2.31
N ARG A 77 -4.10 11.89 -3.20
CA ARG A 77 -3.63 11.70 -4.57
C ARG A 77 -4.76 11.82 -5.58
N THR A 78 -4.39 12.30 -6.77
CA THR A 78 -5.21 12.17 -7.97
C THR A 78 -4.50 11.16 -8.85
N LEU A 79 -5.28 10.35 -9.59
CA LEU A 79 -4.73 9.33 -10.47
C LEU A 79 -5.53 9.24 -11.74
N PHE A 80 -4.81 8.96 -12.83
CA PHE A 80 -5.43 8.57 -14.09
C PHE A 80 -4.97 7.15 -14.42
N TRP A 81 -5.89 6.30 -14.81
CA TRP A 81 -5.64 4.98 -15.33
C TRP A 81 -5.94 5.02 -16.81
N GLY A 82 -4.88 5.10 -17.64
CA GLY A 82 -5.07 5.48 -19.02
C GLY A 82 -5.67 6.88 -19.05
N GLU A 83 -6.83 7.02 -19.66
CA GLU A 83 -7.52 8.30 -19.70
C GLU A 83 -8.60 8.43 -18.65
N ARG A 84 -8.77 7.41 -17.83
CA ARG A 84 -9.83 7.42 -16.82
C ARG A 84 -9.36 8.16 -15.58
N ASP A 85 -10.10 9.19 -15.20
CA ASP A 85 -9.83 9.97 -14.02
C ASP A 85 -10.42 9.26 -12.81
N LEU A 86 -9.57 8.87 -11.87
CA LEU A 86 -10.01 8.20 -10.65
C LEU A 86 -10.30 9.18 -9.51
N GLY A 87 -10.01 10.47 -9.74
CA GLY A 87 -10.35 11.49 -8.77
C GLY A 87 -9.38 11.61 -7.61
N LEU A 88 -9.64 12.59 -6.77
CA LEU A 88 -8.85 12.85 -5.57
C LEU A 88 -9.33 11.95 -4.44
N ASN A 89 -8.40 11.33 -3.74
CA ASN A 89 -8.74 10.58 -2.54
C ASN A 89 -7.60 10.70 -1.54
N CYS A 90 -7.93 11.02 -0.30
CA CYS A 90 -6.96 11.11 0.78
C CYS A 90 -7.03 9.82 1.58
N GLN A 91 -5.89 9.18 1.80
CA GLN A 91 -5.81 7.83 2.27
C GLN A 91 -4.94 7.71 3.52
N LEU A 92 -5.38 6.87 4.43
CA LEU A 92 -4.58 6.50 5.57
C LEU A 92 -3.49 5.55 5.11
N VAL A 93 -2.25 5.75 5.56
CA VAL A 93 -1.14 4.90 5.17
C VAL A 93 -0.56 4.20 6.39
N GLN A 94 -0.32 2.90 6.24
CA GLN A 94 0.29 2.08 7.27
C GLN A 94 1.34 1.19 6.61
N HIS A 95 2.30 0.72 7.39
CA HIS A 95 3.32 -0.18 6.84
C HIS A 95 3.83 -1.12 7.93
N ASN A 96 4.47 -2.21 7.49
CA ASN A 96 5.15 -3.14 8.37
C ASN A 96 6.60 -3.36 7.97
N GLY A 97 7.16 -2.48 7.13
CA GLY A 97 8.53 -2.59 6.65
C GLY A 97 8.65 -3.32 5.32
N LYS A 98 7.73 -4.20 4.98
CA LYS A 98 7.72 -4.95 3.73
C LYS A 98 6.55 -4.60 2.84
N VAL A 99 5.46 -4.18 3.45
CA VAL A 99 4.21 -3.88 2.77
C VAL A 99 3.75 -2.51 3.23
N VAL A 100 3.25 -1.71 2.28
CA VAL A 100 2.59 -0.46 2.60
C VAL A 100 1.12 -0.61 2.25
N ARG A 101 0.26 -0.15 3.14
CA ARG A 101 -1.20 -0.26 2.98
C ARG A 101 -1.80 1.12 2.86
N PHE A 102 -2.56 1.33 1.79
CA PHE A 102 -3.32 2.56 1.59
C PHE A 102 -4.79 2.24 1.79
N THR A 103 -5.44 2.94 2.71
CA THR A 103 -6.86 2.75 2.97
C THR A 103 -7.61 4.00 2.54
N ALA A 104 -8.51 3.83 1.58
CA ALA A 104 -9.25 4.94 0.97
C ALA A 104 -10.13 5.66 1.97
N ASP A 105 -10.56 6.86 1.59
CA ASP A 105 -11.54 7.64 2.34
C ASP A 105 -11.06 7.86 3.78
N ALA A 106 -9.84 8.32 3.91
CA ALA A 106 -9.21 8.66 5.19
C ALA A 106 -9.21 7.49 6.17
N GLY A 107 -9.19 6.27 5.66
CA GLY A 107 -9.11 5.08 6.49
C GLY A 107 -10.42 4.35 6.68
N THR A 108 -11.50 4.81 6.06
CA THR A 108 -12.81 4.18 6.25
C THR A 108 -13.24 3.33 5.06
N GLY A 109 -12.52 3.40 3.95
CA GLY A 109 -12.89 2.68 2.74
C GLY A 109 -12.09 1.41 2.53
N ALA A 110 -12.03 0.97 1.29
CA ALA A 110 -11.27 -0.22 0.93
C ALA A 110 -9.78 0.05 1.01
N PHE A 111 -8.99 -1.01 1.23
CA PHE A 111 -7.55 -0.86 1.30
C PHE A 111 -6.87 -1.67 0.21
N ALA A 112 -5.64 -1.26 -0.11
CA ALA A 112 -4.78 -1.97 -1.04
C ALA A 112 -3.39 -2.08 -0.42
N ASP A 113 -2.83 -3.29 -0.48
CA ASP A 113 -1.49 -3.58 0.04
C ASP A 113 -0.51 -3.71 -1.12
N PHE A 114 0.64 -3.08 -0.98
CA PHE A 114 1.72 -3.15 -1.97
C PHE A 114 2.98 -3.62 -1.30
N ARG A 115 3.68 -4.59 -1.94
CA ARG A 115 5.03 -4.93 -1.51
C ARG A 115 5.95 -3.78 -1.88
N ILE A 116 6.92 -3.52 -1.02
CA ILE A 116 7.93 -2.48 -1.24
C ILE A 116 9.14 -3.18 -1.82
N GLU A 117 9.46 -2.91 -3.09
CA GLU A 117 10.57 -3.54 -3.78
C GLU A 117 11.62 -2.52 -4.15
N LYS A 118 12.88 -2.91 -3.95
CA LYS A 118 13.98 -2.02 -4.27
C LYS A 118 14.12 -1.88 -5.78
N ASN A 119 14.37 -0.66 -6.22
CA ASN A 119 14.57 -0.38 -7.65
C ASN A 119 15.92 -0.88 -8.13
#